data_aa3220877b0c96854d393ba93528a481
#
_entry.id   aa3220877b0c96854d393ba93528a481
#
_cell.length_a   1.000
_cell.length_b   1.000
_cell.length_c   1.000
_cell.angle_alpha   90.00
_cell.angle_beta   90.00
_cell.angle_gamma   90.00
#
_symmetry.space_group_name_H-M   'P 1'
#
loop_
_entity.id
_entity.type
_entity.pdbx_description
1 polymer ?
#
loop_
_entity_poly.entity_id
_entity_poly.type
_entity_poly.pdbx_seq_one_letter_code
_entity_poly.pdbx_strand_id
1 'polypeptide(L)'
;MTPTHFAFSSMXMLGLAGLALHRTHLLSALLCLEGMMXSLFIALSLWTLELNSTSFSASPMLLLAFSACEASAGLALLVATARTHGTDRLQSLNLLQC
;
A
#
# COMPACT_ATOMS: atom_id res chain seq x y z
N MET A 1 11.41 -19.52 -8.71
CA MET A 1 11.23 -18.06 -8.74
C MET A 1 10.03 -17.63 -9.55
N THR A 2 9.69 -18.40 -10.60
CA THR A 2 8.54 -18.02 -11.41
C THR A 2 7.24 -17.95 -10.61
N PRO A 3 6.93 -18.90 -9.74
CA PRO A 3 5.70 -18.79 -8.95
C PRO A 3 5.70 -17.56 -8.03
N THR A 4 6.86 -17.19 -7.52
CA THR A 4 6.95 -16.03 -6.65
C THR A 4 6.74 -14.74 -7.45
N HIS A 5 7.32 -14.68 -8.64
CA HIS A 5 7.13 -13.51 -9.52
C HIS A 5 5.65 -13.36 -9.86
N PHE A 6 5.00 -14.47 -10.16
CA PHE A 6 3.57 -14.44 -10.45
C PHE A 6 2.78 -13.95 -9.24
N ALA A 7 3.16 -14.39 -8.06
CA ALA A 7 2.43 -14.02 -6.85
C ALA A 7 2.47 -12.52 -6.60
N PHE A 8 3.67 -11.93 -6.62
CA PHE A 8 3.72 -10.49 -6.31
C PHE A 8 3.18 -9.64 -7.45
N SER A 9 3.28 -10.11 -8.69
CA SER A 9 2.65 -9.41 -9.80
C SER A 9 1.14 -9.40 -9.65
N SER A 10 0.56 -10.53 -9.25
CA SER A 10 -0.87 -10.63 -9.03
C SER A 10 -1.32 -9.68 -7.94
N MET A 11 -0.58 -9.61 -6.90
CA MET A 11 -0.94 -8.75 -5.80
C MET A 11 -1.00 -7.29 -6.20
N UNK A 12 -0.18 -6.90 -6.90
CA UNK A 12 -0.14 -5.71 -7.29
C UNK A 12 -1.22 -5.33 -8.06
N MET A 13 -1.42 -6.17 -9.03
CA MET A 13 -2.51 -5.90 -9.95
C MET A 13 -3.85 -5.88 -9.23
N LEU A 14 -4.04 -6.80 -8.32
CA LEU A 14 -5.28 -6.82 -7.56
C LEU A 14 -5.44 -5.55 -6.72
N GLY A 15 -4.35 -5.09 -6.12
CA GLY A 15 -4.40 -3.86 -5.35
C GLY A 15 -4.79 -2.67 -6.20
N LEU A 16 -4.18 -2.55 -7.37
CA LEU A 16 -4.51 -1.45 -8.27
C LEU A 16 -5.95 -1.53 -8.74
N ALA A 17 -6.39 -2.74 -9.10
CA ALA A 17 -7.76 -2.91 -9.57
C ALA A 17 -8.76 -2.58 -8.46
N GLY A 18 -8.49 -3.04 -7.25
CA GLY A 18 -9.38 -2.74 -6.14
C GLY A 18 -9.46 -1.26 -5.87
N LEU A 19 -8.32 -0.59 -5.88
CA LEU A 19 -8.28 0.84 -5.62
C LEU A 19 -9.01 1.63 -6.71
N ALA A 20 -8.80 1.24 -7.97
CA ALA A 20 -9.37 1.96 -9.09
C ALA A 20 -10.87 1.77 -9.21
N LEU A 21 -11.37 0.58 -8.87
CA LEU A 21 -12.74 0.24 -9.20
C LEU A 21 -13.74 0.51 -8.08
N HIS A 22 -13.37 0.30 -6.81
CA HIS A 22 -14.41 0.23 -5.80
C HIS A 22 -14.10 0.94 -4.48
N ARG A 23 -13.11 1.79 -4.42
CA ARG A 23 -12.70 2.31 -3.12
C ARG A 23 -13.45 3.58 -2.75
N THR A 24 -14.52 3.42 -2.00
CA THR A 24 -15.26 4.55 -1.45
C THR A 24 -14.90 4.83 0.00
N HIS A 25 -14.36 3.83 0.69
CA HIS A 25 -14.00 3.97 2.09
C HIS A 25 -12.50 4.13 2.24
N LEU A 26 -12.10 4.99 3.16
CA LEU A 26 -10.68 5.24 3.40
C LEU A 26 -9.98 3.98 3.89
N LEU A 27 -10.63 3.20 4.75
CA LEU A 27 -10.03 1.97 5.25
C LEU A 27 -9.73 0.99 4.12
N SER A 28 -10.69 0.83 3.20
CA SER A 28 -10.46 -0.05 2.06
C SER A 28 -9.31 0.43 1.20
N ALA A 29 -9.23 1.73 0.96
CA ALA A 29 -8.13 2.29 0.18
C ALA A 29 -6.79 2.06 0.87
N LEU A 30 -6.76 2.22 2.20
CA LEU A 30 -5.55 1.96 2.95
C LEU A 30 -5.12 0.50 2.83
N LEU A 31 -6.08 -0.42 2.93
CA LEU A 31 -5.76 -1.83 2.80
C LEU A 31 -5.18 -2.16 1.42
N CYS A 32 -5.76 -1.58 0.37
CA CYS A 32 -5.25 -1.81 -0.98
C CYS A 32 -3.83 -1.28 -1.13
N LEU A 33 -3.57 -0.08 -0.62
CA LEU A 33 -2.23 0.50 -0.71
C LEU A 33 -1.22 -0.32 0.05
N GLU A 34 -1.59 -0.78 1.25
CA GLU A 34 -0.66 -1.57 2.04
C GLU A 34 -0.38 -2.91 1.37
N GLY A 35 -1.38 -3.50 0.72
CA GLY A 35 -1.17 -4.73 -0.03
C GLY A 35 -0.19 -4.53 -1.18
N MET A 36 -0.30 -3.41 -1.87
CA MET A 36 0.63 -3.11 -2.94
C MET A 36 2.04 -2.90 -2.42
N MET A 37 2.20 -2.27 -1.28
CA MET A 37 3.52 -2.12 -0.67
C MET A 37 4.13 -3.46 -0.26
N UNK A 38 3.40 -4.22 0.04
CA UNK A 38 3.76 -5.42 0.39
C UNK A 38 4.27 -6.15 -0.63
N SER A 39 3.65 -6.14 -1.78
CA SER A 39 4.11 -6.80 -2.97
C SER A 39 5.41 -6.20 -3.47
N LEU A 40 5.54 -4.89 -3.37
CA LEU A 40 6.80 -4.25 -3.73
C LEU A 40 7.94 -4.69 -2.82
N PHE A 41 7.67 -4.87 -1.55
CA PHE A 41 8.67 -5.36 -0.62
C PHE A 41 9.19 -6.74 -1.05
N ILE A 42 8.26 -7.62 -1.40
CA ILE A 42 8.64 -8.96 -1.85
C ILE A 42 9.48 -8.86 -3.13
N ALA A 43 9.05 -8.01 -4.06
CA ALA A 43 9.76 -7.85 -5.31
C ALA A 43 11.18 -7.35 -5.08
N LEU A 44 11.35 -6.34 -4.24
CA LEU A 44 12.67 -5.81 -3.94
C LEU A 44 13.55 -6.84 -3.25
N SER A 45 12.97 -7.58 -2.31
CA SER A 45 13.73 -8.59 -1.59
C SER A 45 14.24 -9.67 -2.54
N LEU A 46 13.39 -10.13 -3.44
CA LEU A 46 13.79 -11.14 -4.40
C LEU A 46 14.83 -10.60 -5.37
N TRP A 47 14.66 -9.35 -5.78
CA TRP A 47 15.59 -8.74 -6.71
C TRP A 47 16.99 -8.63 -6.09
N THR A 48 17.07 -8.20 -4.82
CA THR A 48 18.37 -8.12 -4.18
C THR A 48 19.00 -9.49 -4.01
N LEU A 49 18.21 -10.50 -3.75
CA LEU A 49 18.74 -11.86 -3.65
C LEU A 49 19.26 -12.34 -5.00
N GLU A 50 18.53 -12.07 -6.07
CA GLU A 50 18.94 -12.52 -7.40
C GLU A 50 20.21 -11.82 -7.85
N LEU A 51 20.35 -10.53 -7.54
CA LEU A 51 21.53 -9.79 -7.92
C LEU A 51 22.72 -10.06 -7.01
N ASN A 52 22.46 -10.66 -5.86
CA ASN A 52 23.53 -10.87 -4.88
C ASN A 52 24.21 -9.57 -4.51
N SER A 53 23.46 -8.50 -4.44
CA SER A 53 24.02 -7.18 -4.21
C SER A 53 23.84 -6.78 -2.75
N THR A 54 24.93 -6.42 -2.09
CA THR A 54 24.85 -5.91 -0.74
C THR A 54 24.54 -4.43 -0.69
N SER A 55 24.80 -3.71 -1.80
CA SER A 55 24.54 -2.29 -1.81
C SER A 55 23.05 -1.96 -1.82
N PHE A 56 22.22 -2.89 -2.27
CA PHE A 56 20.77 -2.69 -2.29
C PHE A 56 20.05 -3.47 -1.21
N SER A 57 20.78 -4.07 -0.28
CA SER A 57 20.14 -4.91 0.73
C SER A 57 19.30 -4.12 1.71
N ALA A 58 19.53 -2.82 1.85
CA ALA A 58 18.76 -1.99 2.75
C ALA A 58 17.47 -1.48 2.14
N SER A 59 17.28 -1.66 0.83
CA SER A 59 16.09 -1.13 0.15
C SER A 59 14.77 -1.67 0.72
N PRO A 60 14.65 -2.99 0.96
CA PRO A 60 13.38 -3.47 1.54
C PRO A 60 13.08 -2.87 2.91
N MET A 61 14.12 -2.65 3.71
CA MET A 61 13.92 -2.04 5.02
C MET A 61 13.41 -0.61 4.90
N LEU A 62 13.96 0.16 3.95
CA LEU A 62 13.50 1.51 3.72
C LEU A 62 12.05 1.52 3.27
N LEU A 63 11.68 0.59 2.41
CA LEU A 63 10.31 0.48 1.95
C LEU A 63 9.36 0.17 3.11
N LEU A 64 9.78 -0.72 4.00
CA LEU A 64 8.98 -1.04 5.18
C LEU A 64 8.80 0.19 6.07
N ALA A 65 9.87 0.97 6.25
CA ALA A 65 9.79 2.17 7.07
C ALA A 65 8.81 3.18 6.48
N PHE A 66 8.90 3.43 5.18
CA PHE A 66 7.98 4.35 4.53
C PHE A 66 6.54 3.82 4.56
N SER A 67 6.39 2.51 4.40
CA SER A 67 5.08 1.90 4.46
C SER A 67 4.45 2.08 5.84
N ALA A 68 5.24 1.90 6.88
CA ALA A 68 4.76 2.09 8.24
C ALA A 68 4.34 3.54 8.48
N CYS A 69 5.13 4.48 7.97
CA CYS A 69 4.78 5.90 8.10
C CYS A 69 3.48 6.20 7.37
N GLU A 70 3.31 5.65 6.18
CA GLU A 70 2.09 5.83 5.42
C GLU A 70 0.88 5.26 6.16
N ALA A 71 1.02 4.07 6.72
CA ALA A 71 -0.06 3.45 7.46
C ALA A 71 -0.43 4.28 8.70
N SER A 72 0.58 4.78 9.41
CA SER A 72 0.34 5.58 10.59
C SER A 72 -0.43 6.85 10.24
N ALA A 73 0.02 7.54 9.21
CA ALA A 73 -0.63 8.78 8.77
C ALA A 73 -2.06 8.48 8.31
N GLY A 74 -2.23 7.41 7.55
CA GLY A 74 -3.56 7.04 7.07
C GLY A 74 -4.51 6.70 8.19
N LEU A 75 -4.03 5.95 9.19
CA LEU A 75 -4.88 5.61 10.32
C LEU A 75 -5.23 6.85 11.13
N ALA A 76 -4.28 7.77 11.28
CA ALA A 76 -4.56 9.00 11.99
C ALA A 76 -5.63 9.81 11.26
N LEU A 77 -5.53 9.90 9.94
CA LEU A 77 -6.54 10.59 9.15
C LEU A 77 -7.89 9.90 9.27
N LEU A 78 -7.90 8.58 9.26
CA LEU A 78 -9.14 7.83 9.36
C LEU A 78 -9.82 8.11 10.69
N VAL A 79 -9.07 8.11 11.78
CA VAL A 79 -9.62 8.39 13.09
C VAL A 79 -10.14 9.83 13.14
N ALA A 80 -9.36 10.77 12.63
CA ALA A 80 -9.77 12.18 12.65
C ALA A 80 -11.05 12.40 11.86
N THR A 81 -11.14 11.82 10.66
CA THR A 81 -12.33 12.01 9.84
C THR A 81 -13.54 11.30 10.42
N ALA A 82 -13.34 10.13 11.02
CA ALA A 82 -14.45 9.43 11.65
C ALA A 82 -15.00 10.24 12.82
N ARG A 83 -14.14 10.94 13.55
CA ARG A 83 -14.57 11.72 14.69
C ARG A 83 -15.20 13.04 14.29
N THR A 84 -14.81 13.61 13.16
CA THR A 84 -15.37 14.88 12.73
C THR A 84 -16.52 14.76 11.76
N HIS A 85 -16.45 13.78 10.84
CA HIS A 85 -17.48 13.61 9.82
C HIS A 85 -18.35 12.40 10.03
N GLY A 86 -17.96 11.51 10.93
CA GLY A 86 -18.75 10.34 11.21
C GLY A 86 -18.68 9.25 10.17
N THR A 87 -17.77 9.36 9.20
CA THR A 87 -17.66 8.38 8.15
C THR A 87 -16.24 8.40 7.57
N ASP A 88 -15.86 7.26 6.99
CA ASP A 88 -14.57 7.17 6.32
C ASP A 88 -14.71 7.19 4.79
N ARG A 89 -15.87 7.54 4.28
CA ARG A 89 -16.09 7.60 2.85
C ARG A 89 -15.34 8.79 2.26
N LEU A 90 -14.62 8.52 1.19
CA LEU A 90 -13.84 9.57 0.56
C LEU A 90 -14.72 10.66 -0.04
N GLN A 91 -15.87 10.29 -0.55
CA GLN A 91 -16.79 11.27 -1.11
C GLN A 91 -17.29 12.24 -0.05
N SER A 92 -17.56 11.73 1.14
CA SER A 92 -18.09 12.56 2.22
C SER A 92 -17.05 13.54 2.71
N LEU A 93 -15.76 13.22 2.56
CA LEU A 93 -14.70 14.10 3.01
C LEU A 93 -14.46 15.24 2.05
N ASN A 94 -14.97 15.16 0.85
CA ASN A 94 -14.80 16.22 -0.13
C ASN A 94 -13.33 16.45 -0.49
N LEU A 95 -12.52 15.42 -0.34
CA LEU A 95 -11.09 15.56 -0.55
C LEU A 95 -10.71 15.61 -2.02
N LEU A 96 -11.46 14.88 -2.85
CA LEU A 96 -11.13 14.77 -4.25
C LEU A 96 -12.02 15.61 -5.14
N GLN A 97 -12.94 16.34 -4.54
CA GLN A 97 -13.78 17.27 -5.29
C GLN A 97 -13.06 18.61 -5.36
N CYS A 98 -12.77 19.02 -6.54
CA CYS A 98 -12.05 20.28 -6.73
C CYS A 98 -12.77 21.19 -7.68
#